data_89a0f457788f5a5544060747eaa352e5
#
_entry.id   89a0f457788f5a5544060747eaa352e5
#
_cell.length_a   1.000
_cell.length_b   1.000
_cell.length_c   1.000
_cell.angle_alpha   90.00
_cell.angle_beta   90.00
_cell.angle_gamma   90.00
#
_symmetry.space_group_name_H-M   'P 1'
#
loop_
_entity.id
_entity.type
_entity.pdbx_description
1 polymer ?
#
loop_
_entity_poly.entity_id
_entity_poly.type
_entity_poly.pdbx_seq_one_letter_code
_entity_poly.pdbx_strand_id
1 'polypeptide(L)'
;MKLIENIFAIALVAFIAYMGIDFNAKEDVPVKPKTPTFSQFMTCEIGENWSNRFVMVDEWNDMKVSGMSGSLGHRVYAGDDGANDGTVSWQLFWDSKQKADAFWNNGPTDEFKAWADRHRSVLVCDGEGIRNYDVDLPRPENKQGEWNGDGEFVSVVYQCNFTTTAEDGTVSPMEDKEEGKRQMRALYGEFMDYVDQEDKNASWHIWSKTGKRGPYNFGVYTHNGENPDPFMDYDFYWMNYYETDEEAKARLARWVETGADLQAKFDEFSTCEETLIYTGSSVLFPDLDD
;
A
#
# COMPACT_ATOMS: atom_id res chain seq x y z
N MET A 1 -41.60 -36.51 42.55
CA MET A 1 -40.29 -36.32 41.91
C MET A 1 -40.39 -35.56 40.58
N LYS A 2 -41.19 -35.98 39.62
CA LYS A 2 -41.29 -35.30 38.28
C LYS A 2 -41.71 -33.83 38.31
N LEU A 3 -42.42 -33.35 39.34
CA LEU A 3 -42.85 -31.96 39.41
C LEU A 3 -41.74 -31.03 39.81
N ILE A 4 -40.78 -31.48 40.62
CA ILE A 4 -39.65 -30.67 41.10
C ILE A 4 -38.60 -30.54 39.97
N GLU A 5 -38.39 -31.56 39.16
CA GLU A 5 -37.47 -31.54 37.98
C GLU A 5 -37.93 -30.53 36.93
N ASN A 6 -39.24 -30.41 36.68
CA ASN A 6 -39.79 -29.45 35.72
C ASN A 6 -39.66 -27.98 36.21
N ILE A 7 -39.78 -27.75 37.53
CA ILE A 7 -39.61 -26.39 38.08
C ILE A 7 -38.16 -25.93 37.99
N PHE A 8 -37.18 -26.83 38.23
CA PHE A 8 -35.76 -26.50 38.06
C PHE A 8 -35.38 -26.20 36.62
N ALA A 9 -35.91 -26.95 35.64
CA ALA A 9 -35.68 -26.72 34.24
C ALA A 9 -36.23 -25.38 33.75
N ILE A 10 -37.43 -24.99 34.19
CA ILE A 10 -38.02 -23.68 33.86
C ILE A 10 -37.26 -22.54 34.50
N ALA A 11 -36.81 -22.70 35.76
CA ALA A 11 -36.03 -21.70 36.46
C ALA A 11 -34.64 -21.48 35.82
N LEU A 12 -34.02 -22.54 35.32
CA LEU A 12 -32.74 -22.46 34.62
C LEU A 12 -32.85 -21.72 33.28
N VAL A 13 -33.88 -22.01 32.49
CA VAL A 13 -34.17 -21.33 31.23
C VAL A 13 -34.48 -19.86 31.44
N ALA A 14 -35.28 -19.51 32.47
CA ALA A 14 -35.60 -18.15 32.82
C ALA A 14 -34.36 -17.37 33.34
N PHE A 15 -33.47 -18.02 34.07
CA PHE A 15 -32.22 -17.41 34.57
C PHE A 15 -31.24 -17.16 33.43
N ILE A 16 -31.13 -18.04 32.44
CA ILE A 16 -30.29 -17.84 31.24
C ILE A 16 -30.82 -16.69 30.39
N ALA A 17 -32.16 -16.61 30.21
CA ALA A 17 -32.79 -15.50 29.49
C ALA A 17 -32.63 -14.16 30.23
N TYR A 18 -32.65 -14.17 31.56
CA TYR A 18 -32.45 -12.96 32.38
C TYR A 18 -31.01 -12.45 32.37
N MET A 19 -30.03 -13.36 32.21
CA MET A 19 -28.61 -12.97 32.12
C MET A 19 -28.23 -12.45 30.75
N GLY A 20 -29.15 -12.46 29.76
CA GLY A 20 -28.87 -11.94 28.42
C GLY A 20 -27.79 -12.70 27.68
N ILE A 21 -27.52 -13.97 28.04
CA ILE A 21 -26.56 -14.81 27.32
C ILE A 21 -27.22 -15.28 26.04
N ASP A 22 -26.92 -14.56 24.97
CA ASP A 22 -27.31 -14.96 23.61
C ASP A 22 -26.37 -16.04 23.11
N PHE A 23 -26.81 -17.30 23.22
CA PHE A 23 -26.07 -18.47 22.68
C PHE A 23 -25.96 -18.47 21.15
N ASN A 24 -26.64 -17.55 20.48
CA ASN A 24 -26.53 -17.35 19.02
C ASN A 24 -25.67 -16.11 18.67
N ALA A 25 -25.11 -15.41 19.67
CA ALA A 25 -24.09 -14.44 19.38
C ALA A 25 -22.95 -15.22 18.66
N LYS A 26 -22.92 -15.12 17.34
CA LYS A 26 -21.70 -15.46 16.61
C LYS A 26 -20.63 -14.61 17.28
N GLU A 27 -19.62 -15.25 17.89
CA GLU A 27 -18.39 -14.53 18.16
C GLU A 27 -18.05 -13.81 16.86
N ASP A 28 -18.02 -12.49 16.89
CA ASP A 28 -17.44 -11.70 15.83
C ASP A 28 -15.97 -12.11 15.80
N VAL A 29 -15.69 -13.14 15.00
CA VAL A 29 -14.31 -13.49 14.68
C VAL A 29 -13.76 -12.23 14.03
N PRO A 30 -12.72 -11.60 14.59
CA PRO A 30 -12.13 -10.41 14.00
C PRO A 30 -11.87 -10.72 12.52
N VAL A 31 -12.58 -10.03 11.62
CA VAL A 31 -12.37 -10.21 10.18
C VAL A 31 -10.99 -9.64 9.92
N LYS A 32 -10.02 -10.53 9.73
CA LYS A 32 -8.66 -10.10 9.35
C LYS A 32 -8.77 -9.13 8.19
N PRO A 33 -8.18 -7.91 8.29
CA PRO A 33 -8.21 -6.95 7.21
C PRO A 33 -7.74 -7.64 5.93
N LYS A 34 -8.49 -7.49 4.85
CA LYS A 34 -8.08 -8.05 3.56
C LYS A 34 -6.93 -7.22 3.04
N THR A 35 -5.89 -7.89 2.57
CA THR A 35 -4.83 -7.22 1.79
C THR A 35 -5.49 -6.49 0.63
N PRO A 36 -5.24 -5.17 0.45
CA PRO A 36 -5.81 -4.44 -0.65
C PRO A 36 -5.37 -5.04 -1.98
N THR A 37 -6.28 -5.08 -2.94
CA THR A 37 -6.03 -5.62 -4.28
C THR A 37 -6.17 -4.57 -5.37
N PHE A 38 -6.58 -3.36 -5.00
CA PHE A 38 -6.79 -2.26 -5.93
C PHE A 38 -6.32 -0.94 -5.31
N SER A 39 -5.72 -0.08 -6.11
CA SER A 39 -5.24 1.23 -5.69
C SER A 39 -5.59 2.30 -6.71
N GLN A 40 -5.75 3.52 -6.22
CA GLN A 40 -5.96 4.71 -7.02
C GLN A 40 -4.95 5.77 -6.62
N PHE A 41 -4.41 6.47 -7.62
CA PHE A 41 -3.54 7.62 -7.40
C PHE A 41 -4.21 8.87 -7.95
N MET A 42 -4.16 9.94 -7.16
CA MET A 42 -4.58 11.27 -7.55
C MET A 42 -3.39 12.21 -7.44
N THR A 43 -3.23 13.09 -8.41
CA THR A 43 -2.31 14.22 -8.29
C THR A 43 -3.04 15.35 -7.57
N CYS A 44 -2.39 15.94 -6.59
CA CYS A 44 -2.94 17.00 -5.77
C CYS A 44 -2.00 18.20 -5.77
N GLU A 45 -2.56 19.40 -5.79
CA GLU A 45 -1.83 20.65 -5.61
C GLU A 45 -1.71 21.00 -4.13
N ILE A 46 -0.51 21.37 -3.71
CA ILE A 46 -0.22 21.83 -2.35
C ILE A 46 -0.79 23.23 -2.16
N GLY A 47 -1.61 23.41 -1.14
CA GLY A 47 -2.16 24.70 -0.77
C GLY A 47 -1.28 25.51 0.17
N GLU A 48 -1.65 26.77 0.40
CA GLU A 48 -0.94 27.72 1.26
C GLU A 48 -0.77 27.27 2.72
N ASN A 49 -1.67 26.40 3.20
CA ASN A 49 -1.68 25.86 4.56
C ASN A 49 -1.15 24.43 4.66
N TRP A 50 -0.25 24.02 3.76
CA TRP A 50 0.33 22.66 3.75
C TRP A 50 0.95 22.22 5.08
N SER A 51 1.43 23.15 5.89
CA SER A 51 1.91 22.85 7.24
C SER A 51 0.87 22.16 8.14
N ASN A 52 -0.42 22.31 7.81
CA ASN A 52 -1.53 21.70 8.55
C ASN A 52 -1.90 20.29 8.03
N ARG A 53 -1.10 19.70 7.14
CA ARG A 53 -1.38 18.37 6.54
C ARG A 53 -1.60 17.26 7.56
N PHE A 54 -0.91 17.28 8.68
CA PHE A 54 -1.07 16.27 9.73
C PHE A 54 -2.47 16.32 10.36
N VAL A 55 -3.03 17.53 10.58
CA VAL A 55 -4.41 17.69 11.05
C VAL A 55 -5.40 17.15 10.03
N MET A 56 -5.15 17.41 8.74
CA MET A 56 -5.97 16.87 7.65
C MET A 56 -5.94 15.33 7.62
N VAL A 57 -4.76 14.74 7.82
CA VAL A 57 -4.55 13.29 7.86
C VAL A 57 -5.21 12.67 9.08
N ASP A 58 -5.09 13.28 10.26
CA ASP A 58 -5.72 12.80 11.50
C ASP A 58 -7.25 12.80 11.38
N GLU A 59 -7.84 13.88 10.84
CA GLU A 59 -9.29 13.92 10.58
C GLU A 59 -9.72 12.89 9.53
N TRP A 60 -8.89 12.61 8.51
CA TRP A 60 -9.16 11.53 7.57
C TRP A 60 -9.21 10.18 8.28
N ASN A 61 -8.22 9.89 9.13
CA ASN A 61 -8.14 8.65 9.91
C ASN A 61 -9.39 8.47 10.79
N ASP A 62 -9.89 9.55 11.39
CA ASP A 62 -11.11 9.53 12.22
C ASP A 62 -12.39 9.25 11.42
N MET A 63 -12.43 9.59 10.12
CA MET A 63 -13.61 9.36 9.29
C MET A 63 -13.95 7.89 9.05
N LYS A 64 -13.03 6.97 9.29
CA LYS A 64 -13.19 5.51 9.14
C LYS A 64 -14.00 5.09 7.92
N VAL A 65 -13.51 5.39 6.73
CA VAL A 65 -14.17 4.94 5.51
C VAL A 65 -13.96 3.44 5.36
N SER A 66 -15.01 2.66 5.61
CA SER A 66 -14.97 1.20 5.59
C SER A 66 -14.38 0.64 4.28
N GLY A 67 -13.28 -0.09 4.39
CA GLY A 67 -12.61 -0.77 3.28
C GLY A 67 -11.68 0.10 2.45
N MET A 68 -11.40 1.33 2.88
CA MET A 68 -10.45 2.24 2.26
C MET A 68 -9.33 2.59 3.23
N SER A 69 -8.10 2.56 2.75
CA SER A 69 -6.93 3.13 3.42
C SER A 69 -6.17 4.01 2.42
N GLY A 70 -5.23 4.81 2.88
CA GLY A 70 -4.53 5.69 1.97
C GLY A 70 -3.12 6.05 2.42
N SER A 71 -2.37 6.61 1.50
CA SER A 71 -1.07 7.21 1.76
C SER A 71 -0.93 8.52 0.99
N LEU A 72 -0.15 9.44 1.54
CA LEU A 72 0.14 10.73 0.94
C LEU A 72 1.64 10.82 0.70
N GLY A 73 2.07 10.95 -0.53
CA GLY A 73 3.47 10.98 -0.90
C GLY A 73 3.89 12.28 -1.59
N HIS A 74 5.03 12.79 -1.19
CA HIS A 74 5.76 13.84 -1.89
C HIS A 74 6.80 13.25 -2.80
N ARG A 75 6.95 13.81 -4.00
CA ARG A 75 8.01 13.43 -4.90
C ARG A 75 9.30 14.16 -4.54
N VAL A 76 10.35 13.37 -4.32
CA VAL A 76 11.73 13.86 -4.17
C VAL A 76 12.58 13.10 -5.19
N TYR A 77 13.26 13.80 -6.10
CA TYR A 77 14.18 13.16 -7.05
C TYR A 77 15.48 12.75 -6.35
N ALA A 78 15.98 11.55 -6.63
CA ALA A 78 17.28 11.11 -6.17
C ALA A 78 18.38 12.03 -6.76
N GLY A 79 19.13 12.69 -5.89
CA GLY A 79 20.19 13.62 -6.28
C GLY A 79 19.75 15.07 -6.55
N ASP A 80 18.48 15.37 -6.36
CA ASP A 80 17.97 16.73 -6.41
C ASP A 80 17.72 17.28 -5.00
N ASP A 81 17.90 18.58 -4.79
CA ASP A 81 17.73 19.25 -3.49
C ASP A 81 16.27 19.30 -3.00
N GLY A 82 15.46 18.32 -3.41
CA GLY A 82 14.07 18.21 -3.02
C GLY A 82 13.17 19.26 -3.64
N ALA A 83 13.36 19.53 -4.95
CA ALA A 83 12.46 20.39 -5.70
C ALA A 83 11.04 19.87 -5.59
N ASN A 84 10.29 20.47 -4.67
CA ASN A 84 8.86 20.27 -4.57
C ASN A 84 8.25 21.07 -5.73
N ASP A 85 7.70 20.38 -6.73
CA ASP A 85 7.01 21.00 -7.87
C ASP A 85 5.62 21.56 -7.48
N GLY A 86 5.29 21.55 -6.20
CA GLY A 86 3.99 22.00 -5.68
C GLY A 86 2.92 20.93 -5.76
N THR A 87 3.27 19.70 -6.14
CA THR A 87 2.34 18.59 -6.22
C THR A 87 2.60 17.48 -5.21
N VAL A 88 1.57 16.71 -4.92
CA VAL A 88 1.58 15.55 -4.03
C VAL A 88 0.79 14.43 -4.68
N SER A 89 1.22 13.21 -4.54
CA SER A 89 0.45 12.05 -4.93
C SER A 89 -0.35 11.52 -3.73
N TRP A 90 -1.68 11.48 -3.85
CA TRP A 90 -2.55 10.80 -2.89
C TRP A 90 -2.90 9.42 -3.40
N GLN A 91 -2.51 8.40 -2.67
CA GLN A 91 -2.81 7.01 -2.98
C GLN A 91 -3.92 6.50 -2.07
N LEU A 92 -4.95 5.92 -2.67
CA LEU A 92 -6.02 5.21 -2.00
C LEU A 92 -5.86 3.71 -2.22
N PHE A 93 -6.04 2.92 -1.17
CA PHE A 93 -6.10 1.47 -1.23
C PHE A 93 -7.52 0.99 -0.98
N TRP A 94 -7.92 -0.03 -1.73
CA TRP A 94 -9.24 -0.63 -1.68
C TRP A 94 -9.14 -2.15 -1.57
N ASP A 95 -10.08 -2.77 -0.88
CA ASP A 95 -10.21 -4.23 -0.88
C ASP A 95 -10.43 -4.79 -2.30
N SER A 96 -11.04 -4.00 -3.18
CA SER A 96 -11.33 -4.38 -4.56
C SER A 96 -11.70 -3.17 -5.41
N LYS A 97 -11.54 -3.31 -6.73
CA LYS A 97 -12.04 -2.34 -7.71
C LYS A 97 -13.54 -2.08 -7.54
N GLN A 98 -14.33 -3.11 -7.26
CA GLN A 98 -15.78 -2.95 -7.07
C GLN A 98 -16.12 -1.99 -5.93
N LYS A 99 -15.36 -2.00 -4.83
CA LYS A 99 -15.56 -1.05 -3.71
C LYS A 99 -15.19 0.36 -4.11
N ALA A 100 -14.09 0.54 -4.83
CA ALA A 100 -13.69 1.84 -5.36
C ALA A 100 -14.76 2.41 -6.31
N ASP A 101 -15.21 1.61 -7.28
CA ASP A 101 -16.27 1.99 -8.21
C ASP A 101 -17.58 2.34 -7.49
N ALA A 102 -17.97 1.56 -6.47
CA ALA A 102 -19.17 1.84 -5.68
C ALA A 102 -19.07 3.15 -4.91
N PHE A 103 -17.91 3.47 -4.34
CA PHE A 103 -17.68 4.73 -3.63
C PHE A 103 -17.85 5.93 -4.58
N TRP A 104 -17.17 5.92 -5.73
CA TRP A 104 -17.21 7.03 -6.68
C TRP A 104 -18.57 7.16 -7.38
N ASN A 105 -19.23 6.05 -7.74
CA ASN A 105 -20.54 6.05 -8.40
C ASN A 105 -21.66 6.53 -7.47
N ASN A 106 -21.59 6.23 -6.19
CA ASN A 106 -22.54 6.73 -5.19
C ASN A 106 -22.25 8.19 -4.81
N GLY A 107 -21.09 8.69 -5.23
CA GLY A 107 -20.56 9.99 -4.83
C GLY A 107 -19.99 9.99 -3.41
N PRO A 108 -19.09 10.91 -3.13
CA PRO A 108 -18.50 11.05 -1.81
C PRO A 108 -19.57 11.39 -0.77
N THR A 109 -19.43 10.84 0.43
CA THR A 109 -20.35 11.13 1.55
C THR A 109 -20.34 12.61 1.90
N ASP A 110 -21.38 13.09 2.59
CA ASP A 110 -21.42 14.50 3.02
C ASP A 110 -20.29 14.80 4.03
N GLU A 111 -19.88 13.82 4.82
CA GLU A 111 -18.74 13.92 5.73
C GLU A 111 -17.42 14.09 4.96
N PHE A 112 -17.20 13.28 3.92
CA PHE A 112 -16.03 13.42 3.06
C PHE A 112 -16.00 14.80 2.36
N LYS A 113 -17.13 15.26 1.83
CA LYS A 113 -17.23 16.59 1.21
C LYS A 113 -16.89 17.69 2.20
N ALA A 114 -17.44 17.62 3.41
CA ALA A 114 -17.19 18.60 4.46
C ALA A 114 -15.70 18.59 4.89
N TRP A 115 -15.07 17.42 4.97
CA TRP A 115 -13.63 17.29 5.19
C TRP A 115 -12.82 17.91 4.06
N ALA A 116 -13.10 17.57 2.82
CA ALA A 116 -12.41 18.11 1.64
C ALA A 116 -12.53 19.64 1.56
N ASP A 117 -13.73 20.19 1.85
CA ASP A 117 -13.96 21.63 1.88
C ASP A 117 -13.18 22.35 2.99
N ARG A 118 -13.06 21.74 4.18
CA ARG A 118 -12.25 22.31 5.28
C ARG A 118 -10.77 22.36 4.95
N HIS A 119 -10.28 21.40 4.17
CA HIS A 119 -8.85 21.24 3.89
C HIS A 119 -8.41 21.74 2.51
N ARG A 120 -9.28 22.46 1.78
CA ARG A 120 -8.99 23.05 0.47
C ARG A 120 -7.73 23.91 0.43
N SER A 121 -7.45 24.62 1.52
CA SER A 121 -6.24 25.42 1.62
C SER A 121 -4.98 24.62 1.97
N VAL A 122 -5.14 23.33 2.30
CA VAL A 122 -4.05 22.41 2.56
C VAL A 122 -3.70 21.63 1.29
N LEU A 123 -4.73 21.07 0.61
CA LEU A 123 -4.56 20.17 -0.53
C LEU A 123 -5.80 20.21 -1.43
N VAL A 124 -5.58 20.22 -2.75
CA VAL A 124 -6.65 20.09 -3.76
C VAL A 124 -6.27 18.98 -4.73
N CYS A 125 -7.05 17.92 -4.77
CA CYS A 125 -6.80 16.76 -5.61
C CYS A 125 -7.62 16.77 -6.89
N ASP A 126 -7.02 16.34 -8.00
CA ASP A 126 -7.68 16.13 -9.26
C ASP A 126 -8.44 14.78 -9.25
N GLY A 127 -9.75 14.86 -8.98
CA GLY A 127 -10.62 13.69 -8.97
C GLY A 127 -10.96 13.17 -10.38
N GLU A 128 -10.77 13.94 -11.44
CA GLU A 128 -10.97 13.48 -12.82
C GLU A 128 -9.76 12.73 -13.36
N GLY A 129 -8.56 13.07 -12.87
CA GLY A 129 -7.30 12.44 -13.22
C GLY A 129 -6.96 11.20 -12.39
N ILE A 130 -7.94 10.51 -11.80
CA ILE A 130 -7.72 9.30 -11.01
C ILE A 130 -7.14 8.18 -11.88
N ARG A 131 -5.98 7.66 -11.47
CA ARG A 131 -5.29 6.53 -12.12
C ARG A 131 -5.53 5.26 -11.33
N ASN A 132 -5.88 4.19 -12.00
CA ASN A 132 -6.33 2.94 -11.41
C ASN A 132 -5.30 1.82 -11.59
N TYR A 133 -5.06 1.05 -10.53
CA TYR A 133 -4.06 -0.03 -10.53
C TYR A 133 -4.58 -1.26 -9.80
N ASP A 134 -4.30 -2.43 -10.38
CA ASP A 134 -4.31 -3.68 -9.63
C ASP A 134 -3.06 -3.72 -8.74
N VAL A 135 -3.19 -4.26 -7.53
CA VAL A 135 -2.12 -4.24 -6.53
C VAL A 135 -1.75 -5.65 -6.11
N ASP A 136 -0.47 -5.96 -6.22
CA ASP A 136 0.16 -7.08 -5.53
C ASP A 136 0.97 -6.54 -4.36
N LEU A 137 0.70 -7.00 -3.14
CA LEU A 137 1.53 -6.79 -1.95
C LEU A 137 2.10 -8.15 -1.50
N PRO A 138 3.21 -8.61 -2.12
CA PRO A 138 3.65 -9.99 -1.99
C PRO A 138 4.26 -10.30 -0.62
N ARG A 139 4.75 -9.27 0.11
CA ARG A 139 5.40 -9.49 1.39
C ARG A 139 4.36 -9.67 2.50
N PRO A 140 4.27 -10.87 3.13
CA PRO A 140 3.32 -11.09 4.20
C PRO A 140 3.59 -10.14 5.38
N GLU A 141 2.54 -9.71 6.04
CA GLU A 141 2.59 -8.78 7.15
C GLU A 141 3.59 -9.20 8.24
N ASN A 142 3.56 -10.46 8.67
CA ASN A 142 4.49 -11.00 9.67
C ASN A 142 5.96 -11.03 9.21
N LYS A 143 6.26 -10.60 7.98
CA LYS A 143 7.60 -10.44 7.42
C LYS A 143 7.97 -8.98 7.11
N GLN A 144 7.09 -8.03 7.38
CA GLN A 144 7.34 -6.61 7.08
C GLN A 144 8.22 -5.91 8.12
N GLY A 145 8.36 -6.46 9.32
CA GLY A 145 9.02 -5.82 10.46
C GLY A 145 8.08 -4.87 11.22
N GLU A 146 8.60 -4.25 12.28
CA GLU A 146 7.85 -3.29 13.09
C GLU A 146 8.11 -1.89 12.53
N TRP A 147 7.06 -1.17 12.17
CA TRP A 147 7.12 0.23 11.69
C TRP A 147 6.98 1.20 12.87
N ASN A 148 7.60 2.37 12.77
CA ASN A 148 7.37 3.44 13.73
C ASN A 148 5.91 3.92 13.62
N GLY A 149 5.32 4.23 14.76
CA GLY A 149 3.91 4.58 14.86
C GLY A 149 3.54 6.00 14.36
N ASP A 150 4.48 6.75 13.76
CA ASP A 150 4.23 8.08 13.19
C ASP A 150 3.64 8.03 11.76
N GLY A 151 3.67 6.84 11.13
CA GLY A 151 3.14 6.64 9.79
C GLY A 151 3.96 7.25 8.66
N GLU A 152 5.12 7.85 8.94
CA GLU A 152 6.01 8.37 7.90
C GLU A 152 6.76 7.24 7.19
N PHE A 153 7.00 7.39 5.89
CA PHE A 153 7.74 6.43 5.08
C PHE A 153 8.50 7.09 3.94
N VAL A 154 9.46 6.37 3.39
CA VAL A 154 10.13 6.70 2.13
C VAL A 154 9.80 5.61 1.11
N SER A 155 9.37 6.01 -0.08
CA SER A 155 9.10 5.09 -1.18
C SER A 155 10.08 5.30 -2.31
N VAL A 156 10.70 4.21 -2.75
CA VAL A 156 11.54 4.14 -3.94
C VAL A 156 10.75 3.50 -5.06
N VAL A 157 10.47 4.26 -6.11
CA VAL A 157 9.55 3.90 -7.18
C VAL A 157 10.30 3.67 -8.47
N TYR A 158 10.07 2.52 -9.07
CA TYR A 158 10.50 2.18 -10.43
C TYR A 158 9.29 2.22 -11.35
N GLN A 159 9.41 2.97 -12.45
CA GLN A 159 8.41 3.09 -13.51
C GLN A 159 8.80 2.15 -14.62
N CYS A 160 8.01 1.11 -14.89
CA CYS A 160 8.43 -0.01 -15.69
C CYS A 160 7.42 -0.36 -16.79
N ASN A 161 7.98 -0.86 -17.92
CA ASN A 161 7.21 -1.45 -19.01
C ASN A 161 7.56 -2.92 -19.17
N PHE A 162 6.56 -3.75 -19.49
CA PHE A 162 6.82 -5.13 -19.89
C PHE A 162 7.40 -5.15 -21.30
N THR A 163 8.53 -5.84 -21.45
CA THR A 163 9.28 -5.90 -22.70
C THR A 163 9.66 -7.33 -23.05
N THR A 164 9.97 -7.53 -24.32
CA THR A 164 10.59 -8.76 -24.82
C THR A 164 11.92 -8.42 -25.47
N THR A 165 12.93 -9.26 -25.25
CA THR A 165 14.23 -9.11 -25.88
C THR A 165 14.40 -10.20 -26.93
N ALA A 166 14.61 -9.81 -28.20
CA ALA A 166 14.87 -10.73 -29.28
C ALA A 166 16.29 -11.28 -29.21
N GLU A 167 16.59 -12.37 -29.98
CA GLU A 167 17.92 -13.00 -30.00
C GLU A 167 19.05 -12.03 -30.41
N ASP A 168 18.74 -11.01 -31.21
CA ASP A 168 19.70 -9.98 -31.64
C ASP A 168 19.87 -8.84 -30.60
N GLY A 169 19.21 -8.94 -29.43
CA GLY A 169 19.26 -7.95 -28.36
C GLY A 169 18.27 -6.80 -28.53
N THR A 170 17.41 -6.82 -29.57
CA THR A 170 16.39 -5.78 -29.74
C THR A 170 15.32 -5.89 -28.67
N VAL A 171 15.09 -4.82 -27.92
CA VAL A 171 14.04 -4.71 -26.90
C VAL A 171 12.79 -4.07 -27.52
N SER A 172 11.63 -4.69 -27.30
CA SER A 172 10.34 -4.19 -27.76
C SER A 172 9.26 -4.37 -26.69
N PRO A 173 8.18 -3.57 -26.73
CA PRO A 173 7.06 -3.75 -25.81
C PRO A 173 6.48 -5.16 -25.92
N MET A 174 6.17 -5.77 -24.77
CA MET A 174 5.49 -7.06 -24.71
C MET A 174 4.01 -6.87 -25.04
N GLU A 175 3.51 -7.64 -26.02
CA GLU A 175 2.09 -7.58 -26.42
C GLU A 175 1.17 -8.21 -25.35
N ASP A 176 1.58 -9.37 -24.82
CA ASP A 176 0.84 -10.08 -23.76
C ASP A 176 1.29 -9.61 -22.37
N LYS A 177 0.65 -8.54 -21.86
CA LYS A 177 0.96 -8.00 -20.51
C LYS A 177 0.67 -9.00 -19.38
N GLU A 178 -0.24 -9.95 -19.56
CA GLU A 178 -0.52 -10.97 -18.57
C GLU A 178 0.63 -11.99 -18.45
N GLU A 179 1.35 -12.21 -19.55
CA GLU A 179 2.62 -12.98 -19.51
C GLU A 179 3.66 -12.26 -18.66
N GLY A 180 3.86 -10.95 -18.89
CA GLY A 180 4.78 -10.14 -18.09
C GLY A 180 4.44 -10.17 -16.59
N LYS A 181 3.16 -10.02 -16.25
CA LYS A 181 2.68 -10.15 -14.85
C LYS A 181 2.99 -11.53 -14.26
N ARG A 182 2.83 -12.61 -15.03
CA ARG A 182 3.15 -13.96 -14.56
C ARG A 182 4.65 -14.15 -14.29
N GLN A 183 5.51 -13.66 -15.18
CA GLN A 183 6.96 -13.70 -15.01
C GLN A 183 7.40 -12.89 -13.80
N MET A 184 6.87 -11.69 -13.63
CA MET A 184 7.14 -10.84 -12.49
C MET A 184 6.73 -11.51 -11.16
N ARG A 185 5.51 -12.07 -11.09
CA ARG A 185 5.03 -12.77 -9.89
C ARG A 185 5.88 -14.00 -9.53
N ALA A 186 6.44 -14.68 -10.52
CA ALA A 186 7.33 -15.81 -10.29
C ALA A 186 8.62 -15.42 -9.56
N LEU A 187 9.08 -14.17 -9.69
CA LEU A 187 10.29 -13.67 -9.03
C LEU A 187 10.05 -13.08 -7.63
N TYR A 188 8.80 -12.86 -7.19
CA TYR A 188 8.54 -12.27 -5.87
C TYR A 188 9.20 -13.03 -4.72
N GLY A 189 9.15 -14.36 -4.77
CA GLY A 189 9.79 -15.20 -3.74
C GLY A 189 11.30 -15.01 -3.69
N GLU A 190 11.95 -15.05 -4.83
CA GLU A 190 13.40 -14.88 -4.93
C GLU A 190 13.84 -13.47 -4.52
N PHE A 191 13.07 -12.46 -4.91
CA PHE A 191 13.34 -11.09 -4.49
C PHE A 191 13.21 -10.93 -2.96
N MET A 192 12.16 -11.51 -2.35
CA MET A 192 12.01 -11.48 -0.88
C MET A 192 13.16 -12.20 -0.16
N ASP A 193 13.60 -13.32 -0.69
CA ASP A 193 14.72 -14.07 -0.12
C ASP A 193 16.03 -13.28 -0.24
N TYR A 194 16.26 -12.62 -1.38
CA TYR A 194 17.39 -11.70 -1.57
C TYR A 194 17.37 -10.59 -0.51
N VAL A 195 16.26 -9.88 -0.36
CA VAL A 195 16.12 -8.78 0.62
C VAL A 195 16.37 -9.29 2.04
N ASP A 196 15.76 -10.41 2.42
CA ASP A 196 15.93 -11.01 3.76
C ASP A 196 17.39 -11.42 4.02
N GLN A 197 18.09 -11.92 3.01
CA GLN A 197 19.50 -12.30 3.12
C GLN A 197 20.41 -11.08 3.24
N GLU A 198 20.17 -10.04 2.43
CA GLU A 198 20.94 -8.79 2.48
C GLU A 198 20.75 -8.09 3.83
N ASP A 199 19.53 -8.04 4.36
CA ASP A 199 19.23 -7.43 5.66
C ASP A 199 19.96 -8.13 6.81
N LYS A 200 20.05 -9.46 6.78
CA LYS A 200 20.79 -10.22 7.80
C LYS A 200 22.30 -9.98 7.73
N ASN A 201 22.83 -9.78 6.51
CA ASN A 201 24.27 -9.66 6.30
C ASN A 201 24.77 -8.21 6.44
N ALA A 202 23.89 -7.23 6.21
CA ALA A 202 24.27 -5.82 6.22
C ALA A 202 24.53 -5.33 7.65
N SER A 203 25.77 -4.98 7.96
CA SER A 203 26.20 -4.54 9.30
C SER A 203 25.51 -3.26 9.80
N TRP A 204 24.97 -2.46 8.89
CA TRP A 204 24.19 -1.24 9.19
C TRP A 204 22.74 -1.55 9.54
N HIS A 205 22.19 -2.68 9.05
CA HIS A 205 20.78 -3.00 9.19
C HIS A 205 20.40 -3.48 10.59
N ILE A 206 19.20 -3.13 11.03
CA ILE A 206 18.70 -3.49 12.37
C ILE A 206 18.66 -5.01 12.58
N TRP A 207 18.36 -5.79 11.54
CA TRP A 207 18.27 -7.25 11.66
C TRP A 207 19.61 -7.89 12.04
N SER A 208 20.70 -7.48 11.39
CA SER A 208 22.04 -7.99 11.74
C SER A 208 22.46 -7.64 13.17
N LYS A 209 21.94 -6.53 13.72
CA LYS A 209 22.25 -6.04 15.06
C LYS A 209 21.37 -6.63 16.14
N THR A 210 20.09 -6.86 15.84
CA THR A 210 19.08 -7.19 16.86
C THR A 210 18.45 -8.57 16.69
N GLY A 211 18.66 -9.21 15.54
CA GLY A 211 17.94 -10.43 15.15
C GLY A 211 16.49 -10.23 14.74
N LYS A 212 16.00 -8.98 14.72
CA LYS A 212 14.63 -8.62 14.28
C LYS A 212 14.65 -8.00 12.91
N ARG A 213 13.62 -8.29 12.09
CA ARG A 213 13.42 -7.63 10.80
C ARG A 213 13.20 -6.14 11.00
N GLY A 214 13.82 -5.33 10.13
CA GLY A 214 13.51 -3.92 10.02
C GLY A 214 12.22 -3.69 9.20
N PRO A 215 11.62 -2.49 9.30
CA PRO A 215 10.44 -2.13 8.55
C PRO A 215 10.78 -2.06 7.05
N TYR A 216 10.12 -2.92 6.28
CA TYR A 216 10.24 -2.96 4.83
C TYR A 216 9.02 -3.63 4.22
N ASN A 217 8.49 -3.02 3.18
CA ASN A 217 7.47 -3.62 2.33
C ASN A 217 7.72 -3.24 0.87
N PHE A 218 7.05 -3.92 -0.04
CA PHE A 218 6.97 -3.50 -1.43
C PHE A 218 5.61 -3.84 -2.02
N GLY A 219 5.23 -3.07 -3.01
CA GLY A 219 4.02 -3.28 -3.79
C GLY A 219 4.29 -3.15 -5.28
N VAL A 220 3.56 -3.91 -6.06
CA VAL A 220 3.56 -3.82 -7.50
C VAL A 220 2.18 -3.38 -7.97
N TYR A 221 2.14 -2.31 -8.71
CA TYR A 221 0.93 -1.62 -9.14
C TYR A 221 0.85 -1.70 -10.66
N THR A 222 0.03 -2.61 -11.16
CA THR A 222 -0.16 -2.79 -12.60
C THR A 222 -1.35 -1.96 -13.06
N HIS A 223 -1.17 -1.20 -14.12
CA HIS A 223 -2.20 -0.33 -14.65
C HIS A 223 -3.50 -1.09 -14.97
N ASN A 224 -4.63 -0.53 -14.54
CA ASN A 224 -5.97 -1.09 -14.75
C ASN A 224 -6.88 -0.06 -15.43
N GLY A 225 -7.12 -0.24 -16.73
CA GLY A 225 -7.93 0.66 -17.54
C GLY A 225 -7.11 1.65 -18.38
N GLU A 226 -7.77 2.69 -18.87
CA GLU A 226 -7.10 3.76 -19.59
C GLU A 226 -6.40 4.71 -18.61
N ASN A 227 -5.16 5.09 -18.93
CA ASN A 227 -4.46 6.08 -18.16
C ASN A 227 -4.86 7.47 -18.66
N PRO A 228 -5.45 8.35 -17.81
CA PRO A 228 -5.82 9.69 -18.20
C PRO A 228 -4.61 10.61 -18.46
N ASP A 229 -3.43 10.23 -17.96
CA ASP A 229 -2.19 10.97 -18.15
C ASP A 229 -1.25 10.24 -19.12
N PRO A 230 -1.11 10.72 -20.37
CA PRO A 230 -0.25 10.10 -21.36
C PRO A 230 1.25 10.15 -21.02
N PHE A 231 1.68 10.99 -20.06
CA PHE A 231 3.05 11.06 -19.59
C PHE A 231 3.38 10.02 -18.53
N MET A 232 2.37 9.28 -18.05
CA MET A 232 2.49 8.23 -17.04
C MET A 232 2.14 6.86 -17.62
N ASP A 233 2.47 6.64 -18.89
CA ASP A 233 2.10 5.43 -19.65
C ASP A 233 3.07 4.28 -19.42
N TYR A 234 3.17 3.88 -18.14
CA TYR A 234 3.92 2.70 -17.70
C TYR A 234 2.98 1.53 -17.47
N ASP A 235 3.46 0.32 -17.78
CA ASP A 235 2.70 -0.90 -17.54
C ASP A 235 2.54 -1.19 -16.05
N PHE A 236 3.58 -0.86 -15.25
CA PHE A 236 3.53 -1.05 -13.80
C PHE A 236 4.50 -0.13 -13.05
N TYR A 237 4.21 0.05 -11.76
CA TYR A 237 5.13 0.62 -10.79
C TYR A 237 5.57 -0.48 -9.83
N TRP A 238 6.87 -0.54 -9.56
CA TRP A 238 7.42 -1.29 -8.44
C TRP A 238 7.81 -0.29 -7.36
N MET A 239 7.19 -0.37 -6.20
CA MET A 239 7.40 0.55 -5.10
C MET A 239 7.95 -0.18 -3.89
N ASN A 240 9.13 0.22 -3.44
CA ASN A 240 9.70 -0.25 -2.18
C ASN A 240 9.45 0.80 -1.09
N TYR A 241 9.07 0.35 0.09
CA TYR A 241 8.73 1.21 1.23
C TYR A 241 9.71 0.98 2.36
N TYR A 242 10.28 2.06 2.87
CA TYR A 242 11.27 2.11 3.94
C TYR A 242 10.84 3.11 5.01
N GLU A 243 11.38 2.98 6.21
CA GLU A 243 11.09 3.93 7.30
C GLU A 243 11.87 5.23 7.15
N THR A 244 13.10 5.17 6.61
CA THR A 244 13.98 6.33 6.50
C THR A 244 14.64 6.46 5.13
N ASP A 245 15.05 7.68 4.78
CA ASP A 245 15.80 7.99 3.57
C ASP A 245 17.20 7.32 3.57
N GLU A 246 17.86 7.26 4.73
CA GLU A 246 19.15 6.59 4.86
C GLU A 246 19.05 5.11 4.54
N GLU A 247 17.98 4.45 5.01
CA GLU A 247 17.74 3.04 4.71
C GLU A 247 17.45 2.83 3.22
N ALA A 248 16.59 3.67 2.63
CA ALA A 248 16.30 3.62 1.20
C ALA A 248 17.57 3.75 0.35
N LYS A 249 18.41 4.74 0.64
CA LYS A 249 19.69 4.96 -0.04
C LYS A 249 20.68 3.80 0.15
N ALA A 250 20.78 3.28 1.37
CA ALA A 250 21.67 2.15 1.64
C ALA A 250 21.23 0.89 0.87
N ARG A 251 19.92 0.64 0.77
CA ARG A 251 19.39 -0.49 -0.01
C ARG A 251 19.56 -0.31 -1.50
N LEU A 252 19.37 0.89 -2.03
CA LEU A 252 19.66 1.19 -3.44
C LEU A 252 21.14 0.93 -3.77
N ALA A 253 22.06 1.43 -2.94
CA ALA A 253 23.48 1.18 -3.12
C ALA A 253 23.81 -0.32 -3.08
N ARG A 254 23.16 -1.06 -2.15
CA ARG A 254 23.36 -2.50 -2.02
C ARG A 254 22.81 -3.27 -3.22
N TRP A 255 21.63 -2.86 -3.73
CA TRP A 255 21.07 -3.45 -4.96
C TRP A 255 22.03 -3.33 -6.14
N VAL A 256 22.63 -2.16 -6.35
CA VAL A 256 23.63 -1.95 -7.40
C VAL A 256 24.87 -2.85 -7.22
N GLU A 257 25.27 -3.10 -5.96
CA GLU A 257 26.46 -3.89 -5.65
C GLU A 257 26.22 -5.41 -5.78
N THR A 258 25.05 -5.91 -5.34
CA THR A 258 24.83 -7.35 -5.15
C THR A 258 23.60 -7.90 -5.89
N GLY A 259 22.73 -7.05 -6.44
CA GLY A 259 21.49 -7.45 -7.08
C GLY A 259 21.59 -7.83 -8.55
N ALA A 260 22.79 -7.78 -9.16
CA ALA A 260 22.96 -7.90 -10.61
C ALA A 260 22.34 -9.17 -11.23
N ASP A 261 22.50 -10.33 -10.56
CA ASP A 261 21.97 -11.61 -11.07
C ASP A 261 20.43 -11.62 -11.06
N LEU A 262 19.82 -11.00 -10.05
CA LEU A 262 18.38 -10.91 -9.95
C LEU A 262 17.83 -9.80 -10.87
N GLN A 263 18.56 -8.69 -11.02
CA GLN A 263 18.24 -7.64 -12.00
C GLN A 263 18.18 -8.21 -13.41
N ALA A 264 19.16 -9.03 -13.79
CA ALA A 264 19.18 -9.67 -15.12
C ALA A 264 17.92 -10.49 -15.40
N LYS A 265 17.33 -11.13 -14.39
CA LYS A 265 16.06 -11.86 -14.53
C LYS A 265 14.86 -10.93 -14.74
N PHE A 266 14.84 -9.77 -14.06
CA PHE A 266 13.82 -8.73 -14.31
C PHE A 266 13.97 -8.15 -15.72
N ASP A 267 15.20 -7.95 -16.20
CA ASP A 267 15.51 -7.39 -17.52
C ASP A 267 15.09 -8.32 -18.67
N GLU A 268 14.84 -9.60 -18.41
CA GLU A 268 14.30 -10.53 -19.41
C GLU A 268 12.89 -10.18 -19.88
N PHE A 269 12.10 -9.53 -19.03
CA PHE A 269 10.70 -9.23 -19.32
C PHE A 269 10.25 -7.80 -18.98
N SER A 270 11.13 -6.94 -18.49
CA SER A 270 10.79 -5.57 -18.15
C SER A 270 11.97 -4.61 -18.33
N THR A 271 11.62 -3.36 -18.58
CA THR A 271 12.57 -2.26 -18.60
C THR A 271 12.00 -1.14 -17.71
N CYS A 272 12.83 -0.64 -16.80
CA CYS A 272 12.44 0.41 -15.89
C CYS A 272 13.23 1.68 -16.15
N GLU A 273 12.59 2.84 -15.95
CA GLU A 273 13.23 4.14 -16.01
C GLU A 273 13.96 4.49 -14.71
N GLU A 274 14.51 5.70 -14.68
CA GLU A 274 15.21 6.23 -13.51
C GLU A 274 14.32 6.19 -12.26
N THR A 275 14.93 5.83 -11.16
CA THR A 275 14.24 5.66 -9.87
C THR A 275 13.78 7.01 -9.31
N LEU A 276 12.52 7.07 -8.88
CA LEU A 276 11.97 8.21 -8.17
C LEU A 276 11.91 7.91 -6.67
N ILE A 277 12.16 8.93 -5.85
CA ILE A 277 12.04 8.83 -4.40
C ILE A 277 10.90 9.74 -3.93
N TYR A 278 10.03 9.17 -3.10
CA TYR A 278 8.94 9.89 -2.45
C TYR A 278 9.09 9.79 -0.96
N THR A 279 8.81 10.88 -0.24
CA THR A 279 8.50 10.84 1.18
C THR A 279 6.99 10.90 1.35
N GLY A 280 6.46 10.23 2.35
CA GLY A 280 5.03 10.16 2.53
C GLY A 280 4.60 9.86 3.95
N SER A 281 3.30 9.90 4.15
CA SER A 281 2.64 9.55 5.40
C SER A 281 1.50 8.58 5.12
N SER A 282 1.37 7.58 5.96
CA SER A 282 0.23 6.65 5.93
C SER A 282 -0.98 7.31 6.55
N VAL A 283 -2.11 7.23 5.85
CA VAL A 283 -3.35 7.95 6.19
C VAL A 283 -4.43 7.00 6.69
N LEU A 284 -4.19 5.75 6.75
CA LEU A 284 -4.93 4.68 7.41
C LEU A 284 -4.28 3.35 6.99
N PHE A 285 -3.49 2.78 7.87
CA PHE A 285 -3.47 1.32 7.90
C PHE A 285 -4.57 0.92 8.87
N PRO A 286 -5.51 0.04 8.49
CA PRO A 286 -6.43 -0.50 9.47
C PRO A 286 -5.58 -1.04 10.62
N ASP A 287 -5.88 -0.62 11.84
CA ASP A 287 -5.28 -1.22 13.02
C ASP A 287 -5.49 -2.72 12.91
N LEU A 288 -4.38 -3.44 12.77
CA LEU A 288 -4.38 -4.88 12.56
C LEU A 288 -4.69 -5.62 13.87
N ASP A 289 -4.90 -4.86 14.95
CA ASP A 289 -5.12 -5.33 16.31
C ASP A 289 -6.55 -5.09 16.85
N ASP A 290 -7.50 -4.58 16.04
CA ASP A 290 -8.92 -4.43 16.43
C ASP A 290 -9.83 -5.51 15.82
#